data_fb42be45e770455797ce4031f37f1d18
#
_entry.id   fb42be45e770455797ce4031f37f1d18
#
_cell.length_a   1.000
_cell.length_b   1.000
_cell.length_c   1.000
_cell.angle_alpha   90.00
_cell.angle_beta   90.00
_cell.angle_gamma   90.00
#
_symmetry.space_group_name_H-M   'P 1'
#
loop_
_entity.id
_entity.type
_entity.pdbx_description
1 polymer ?
#
loop_
_entity_poly.entity_id
_entity_poly.type
_entity_poly.pdbx_seq_one_letter_code
_entity_poly.pdbx_strand_id
1 'polypeptide(L)' 'MDKITLKQLKPGTLFRLKDSESSPVWVRDRSSKSKTYACHKYEDYNHETFFKGTRIVFINFTY' A
#
# COMPACT_ATOMS: atom_id res chain seq x y z
N MET A 1 0.64 -14.28 -2.98
CA MET A 1 0.18 -13.02 -2.36
C MET A 1 -1.33 -12.96 -2.43
N ASP A 2 -1.95 -12.36 -1.43
CA ASP A 2 -3.40 -12.16 -1.41
C ASP A 2 -3.76 -10.80 -1.98
N LYS A 3 -4.91 -10.74 -2.62
CA LYS A 3 -5.44 -9.54 -3.25
C LYS A 3 -6.51 -8.93 -2.36
N ILE A 4 -6.43 -7.60 -2.11
CA ILE A 4 -7.33 -6.90 -1.21
C ILE A 4 -7.43 -5.44 -1.65
N THR A 5 -8.47 -4.73 -1.24
CA THR A 5 -8.55 -3.29 -1.49
C THR A 5 -7.76 -2.52 -0.45
N LEU A 6 -7.19 -1.39 -0.85
CA LEU A 6 -6.36 -0.57 0.03
C LEU A 6 -7.12 -0.12 1.28
N LYS A 7 -8.40 0.21 1.16
CA LYS A 7 -9.20 0.68 2.29
C LYS A 7 -9.36 -0.37 3.39
N GLN A 8 -9.13 -1.65 3.09
CA GLN A 8 -9.23 -2.73 4.07
C GLN A 8 -7.95 -2.92 4.87
N LEU A 9 -6.86 -2.25 4.48
CA LEU A 9 -5.59 -2.39 5.19
C LEU A 9 -5.56 -1.53 6.44
N LYS A 10 -4.90 -2.02 7.47
CA LYS A 10 -4.62 -1.24 8.67
C LYS A 10 -3.37 -0.40 8.44
N PRO A 11 -3.24 0.77 9.12
CA PRO A 11 -2.00 1.55 9.05
C PRO A 11 -0.79 0.69 9.42
N GLY A 12 0.29 0.88 8.69
CA GLY A 12 1.53 0.12 8.90
C GLY A 12 1.61 -1.18 8.11
N THR A 13 0.56 -1.55 7.38
CA THR A 13 0.57 -2.78 6.58
C THR A 13 1.42 -2.58 5.32
N LEU A 14 2.27 -3.56 5.03
CA LEU A 14 3.06 -3.57 3.80
C LEU A 14 2.24 -4.16 2.66
N PHE A 15 2.37 -3.58 1.48
CA PHE A 15 1.65 -4.06 0.31
C PHE A 15 2.43 -3.76 -0.97
N ARG A 16 2.04 -4.41 -2.06
CA ARG A 16 2.56 -4.14 -3.40
C ARG A 16 1.40 -3.78 -4.32
N LEU A 17 1.68 -2.97 -5.33
CA LEU A 17 0.66 -2.55 -6.30
C LEU A 17 0.45 -3.57 -7.40
N LYS A 18 1.40 -4.47 -7.58
CA LYS A 18 1.35 -5.52 -8.61
C LYS A 18 1.68 -6.87 -7.99
N ASP A 19 1.15 -7.93 -8.57
CA ASP A 19 1.44 -9.30 -8.16
C ASP A 19 2.79 -9.72 -8.75
N SER A 20 3.86 -9.12 -8.24
CA SER A 20 5.21 -9.36 -8.75
C SER A 20 6.21 -9.09 -7.63
N GLU A 21 7.18 -9.99 -7.49
CA GLU A 21 8.25 -9.82 -6.52
C GLU A 21 9.17 -8.63 -6.83
N SER A 22 9.18 -8.18 -8.07
CA SER A 22 9.97 -7.01 -8.47
C SER A 22 9.24 -5.70 -8.21
N SER A 23 7.98 -5.74 -7.88
CA SER A 23 7.21 -4.53 -7.56
C SER A 23 7.68 -3.94 -6.23
N PRO A 24 7.84 -2.60 -6.14
CA PRO A 24 8.21 -1.97 -4.89
C PRO A 24 7.22 -2.29 -3.78
N VAL A 25 7.72 -2.33 -2.54
CA VAL A 25 6.89 -2.51 -1.36
C VAL A 25 6.49 -1.13 -0.84
N TRP A 26 5.22 -0.98 -0.52
CA TRP A 26 4.64 0.24 0.03
C TRP A 26 4.13 0.00 1.44
N VAL A 27 4.01 1.07 2.21
CA VAL A 27 3.46 1.05 3.57
C VAL A 27 2.25 1.98 3.61
N ARG A 28 1.14 1.51 4.17
CA ARG A 28 -0.02 2.36 4.35
C ARG A 28 0.18 3.22 5.59
N ASP A 29 0.09 4.54 5.42
CA ASP A 29 0.17 5.49 6.52
C ASP A 29 -1.21 5.69 7.15
N ARG A 30 -1.24 6.41 8.27
CA ARG A 30 -2.49 6.70 8.97
C ARG A 30 -3.33 7.77 8.30
N SER A 31 -2.70 8.65 7.55
CA SER A 31 -3.39 9.79 6.94
C SER A 31 -4.32 9.34 5.82
N SER A 32 -5.45 10.02 5.73
CA SER A 32 -6.38 9.81 4.62
C SER A 32 -6.95 11.16 4.21
N LYS A 33 -7.38 11.26 2.95
CA LYS A 33 -7.97 12.47 2.41
C LYS A 33 -8.94 12.09 1.31
N SER A 34 -10.23 12.41 1.48
CA SER A 34 -11.28 12.17 0.46
C SER A 34 -11.23 10.76 -0.11
N LYS A 35 -11.45 9.72 0.57
CA LYS A 35 -11.45 8.34 0.06
C LYS A 35 -10.09 7.86 -0.47
N THR A 36 -9.02 8.64 -0.28
CA THR A 36 -7.66 8.21 -0.61
C THR A 36 -6.88 8.02 0.67
N TYR A 37 -5.83 7.21 0.61
CA TYR A 37 -5.00 6.92 1.76
C TYR A 37 -3.55 7.22 1.43
N ALA A 38 -2.86 7.87 2.36
CA ALA A 38 -1.45 8.15 2.21
C ALA A 38 -0.64 6.86 2.33
N CYS A 39 0.31 6.69 1.44
CA CYS A 39 1.21 5.55 1.46
C CYS A 39 2.60 6.05 1.11
N HIS A 40 3.63 5.38 1.61
CA HIS A 40 4.99 5.69 1.22
C HIS A 40 5.73 4.40 0.85
N LYS A 41 6.78 4.53 0.04
CA LYS A 41 7.59 3.37 -0.30
C LYS A 41 8.36 2.92 0.93
N TYR A 42 8.44 1.62 1.14
CA TYR A 42 9.10 1.05 2.31
C TYR A 42 10.56 1.50 2.42
N GLU A 43 11.26 1.59 1.29
CA GLU A 43 12.67 1.96 1.27
C GLU A 43 12.91 3.46 1.09
N ASP A 44 11.86 4.25 0.85
CA ASP A 44 11.97 5.69 0.67
C ASP A 44 10.81 6.39 1.37
N TYR A 45 11.00 6.69 2.63
CA TYR A 45 10.00 7.32 3.46
C TYR A 45 9.48 8.65 2.89
N ASN A 46 10.31 9.37 2.15
CA ASN A 46 9.91 10.66 1.58
C ASN A 46 9.10 10.53 0.29
N HIS A 47 8.97 9.33 -0.24
CA HIS A 47 8.19 9.09 -1.46
C HIS A 47 6.75 8.75 -1.09
N GLU A 48 5.97 9.78 -0.75
CA GLU A 48 4.57 9.62 -0.34
C GLU A 48 3.63 9.85 -1.51
N THR A 49 2.60 9.02 -1.60
CA THR A 49 1.58 9.11 -2.62
C THR A 49 0.23 8.74 -2.01
N PHE A 50 -0.83 9.39 -2.49
CA PHE A 50 -2.19 9.04 -2.08
C PHE A 50 -2.81 8.13 -3.13
N PHE A 51 -3.30 6.97 -2.70
CA PHE A 51 -3.99 6.02 -3.57
C PHE A 51 -5.45 5.91 -3.16
N LYS A 52 -6.31 5.64 -4.13
CA LYS A 52 -7.74 5.44 -3.84
C LYS A 52 -7.94 4.19 -2.99
N GLY A 53 -8.89 4.26 -2.05
CA GLY A 53 -9.20 3.12 -1.18
C GLY A 53 -9.72 1.90 -1.92
N THR A 54 -10.29 2.09 -3.12
CA THR A 54 -10.79 0.99 -3.94
C THR A 54 -9.72 0.31 -4.76
N ARG A 55 -8.49 0.82 -4.73
CA ARG A 55 -7.37 0.22 -5.48
C ARG A 55 -7.07 -1.17 -4.95
N ILE A 56 -6.92 -2.12 -5.87
CA ILE A 56 -6.51 -3.48 -5.52
C ILE A 56 -5.00 -3.49 -5.25
N VAL A 57 -4.63 -4.08 -4.12
CA VAL A 57 -3.22 -4.22 -3.71
C VAL A 57 -2.96 -5.66 -3.29
N PHE A 58 -1.70 -6.00 -3.08
CA PHE A 58 -1.28 -7.37 -2.78
C PHE A 58 -0.54 -7.41 -1.45
N ILE A 59 -0.93 -8.35 -0.59
CA ILE A 59 -0.39 -8.51 0.77
C ILE A 59 0.02 -9.97 1.01
N ASN A 60 0.51 -10.26 2.20
CA ASN A 60 0.90 -11.61 2.63
C ASN A 60 2.00 -12.21 1.75
N PHE A 61 3.01 -11.41 1.49
CA PHE A 61 4.21 -11.82 0.78
C PHE A 61 5.40 -11.84 1.73
N THR A 62 6.44 -12.56 1.36
CA THR A 62 7.70 -12.55 2.10
C THR A 62 8.57 -11.41 1.58
N TYR A 63 9.12 -10.64 2.51
CA TYR A 63 9.94 -9.48 2.14
C TYR A 63 11.30 -9.51 2.84
#